data_419b182f07112ee9a461002ce8ace32f
#
_entry.id   419b182f07112ee9a461002ce8ace32f
#
_cell.length_a   1.000
_cell.length_b   1.000
_cell.length_c   1.000
_cell.angle_alpha   90.00
_cell.angle_beta   90.00
_cell.angle_gamma   90.00
#
_symmetry.space_group_name_H-M   'P 1'
#
loop_
_entity.id
_entity.type
_entity.pdbx_description
1 polymer ?
#
loop_
_entity_poly.entity_id
_entity_poly.type
_entity_poly.pdbx_seq_one_letter_code
_entity_poly.pdbx_strand_id
1 'polypeptide(L)'
;ASQANESAACQQDYHAQNSSNANARRIWEEIAFIIDKYRKDGAPEREFQIEMENAFEKLGWSRRLGEVIAQYTIPVGSAHSVRPDLIITKEGTPIFVVELKKPSSGATPRNADQLFSYMRLLKLNVGLLISDVVQLYYDDPSNAGNPRLVESIPARSDCEEGPLLFDLLMKDGFAKSSLNAYIAETLSQQTTLTQVQYLRSRLLSEQGATLVNEALTDFFHS
;
A
#
# COMPACT_ATOMS: atom_id res chain seq x y z
N ALA A 1 -4.76 37.74 23.16
CA ALA A 1 -5.02 36.36 23.64
C ALA A 1 -5.26 35.40 22.46
N SER A 2 -5.80 35.83 21.32
CA SER A 2 -6.10 34.99 20.15
C SER A 2 -4.84 34.51 19.41
N GLN A 3 -3.88 35.40 19.14
CA GLN A 3 -2.67 35.05 18.37
C GLN A 3 -1.70 34.09 19.10
N ALA A 4 -1.65 34.15 20.43
CA ALA A 4 -0.82 33.24 21.21
C ALA A 4 -1.37 31.80 21.21
N ASN A 5 -2.70 31.63 21.10
CA ASN A 5 -3.35 30.34 21.07
C ASN A 5 -3.20 29.65 19.70
N GLU A 6 -3.24 30.43 18.61
CA GLU A 6 -3.02 29.88 17.24
C GLU A 6 -1.55 29.45 17.02
N SER A 7 -0.59 30.20 17.57
CA SER A 7 0.84 29.83 17.52
C SER A 7 1.14 28.55 18.31
N ALA A 8 0.50 28.37 19.47
CA ALA A 8 0.68 27.17 20.30
C ALA A 8 0.05 25.92 19.64
N ALA A 9 -1.12 26.05 19.02
CA ALA A 9 -1.77 24.99 18.28
C ALA A 9 -0.93 24.57 17.06
N CYS A 10 -0.45 25.51 16.27
CA CYS A 10 0.41 25.24 15.11
C CYS A 10 1.74 24.55 15.50
N GLN A 11 2.34 24.92 16.63
CA GLN A 11 3.54 24.25 17.15
C GLN A 11 3.25 22.84 17.65
N GLN A 12 2.11 22.61 18.28
CA GLN A 12 1.70 21.27 18.72
C GLN A 12 1.43 20.33 17.54
N ASP A 13 0.76 20.81 16.47
CA ASP A 13 0.52 20.04 15.26
C ASP A 13 1.83 19.72 14.52
N TYR A 14 2.76 20.65 14.44
CA TYR A 14 4.08 20.42 13.83
C TYR A 14 4.92 19.39 14.61
N HIS A 15 4.91 19.44 15.94
CA HIS A 15 5.59 18.43 16.77
C HIS A 15 4.92 17.06 16.69
N ALA A 16 3.60 16.99 16.60
CA ALA A 16 2.86 15.75 16.46
C ALA A 16 3.14 15.09 15.11
N GLN A 17 3.15 15.84 14.01
CA GLN A 17 3.46 15.34 12.66
C GLN A 17 4.91 14.84 12.55
N ASN A 18 5.89 15.57 13.09
CA ASN A 18 7.29 15.13 13.10
C ASN A 18 7.50 13.88 13.95
N SER A 19 6.79 13.74 15.06
CA SER A 19 6.84 12.56 15.92
C SER A 19 6.21 11.34 15.23
N SER A 20 5.08 11.50 14.55
CA SER A 20 4.42 10.45 13.77
C SER A 20 5.33 9.94 12.66
N ASN A 21 5.89 10.84 11.86
CA ASN A 21 6.79 10.49 10.76
C ASN A 21 8.05 9.75 11.25
N ALA A 22 8.66 10.17 12.36
CA ALA A 22 9.81 9.49 12.94
C ALA A 22 9.45 8.07 13.43
N ASN A 23 8.25 7.88 14.00
CA ASN A 23 7.79 6.57 14.43
C ASN A 23 7.45 5.66 13.24
N ALA A 24 6.78 6.17 12.22
CA ALA A 24 6.49 5.43 10.99
C ALA A 24 7.78 4.98 10.28
N ARG A 25 8.79 5.85 10.21
CA ARG A 25 10.12 5.51 9.66
C ARG A 25 10.78 4.37 10.43
N ARG A 26 10.77 4.43 11.77
CA ARG A 26 11.34 3.36 12.60
C ARG A 26 10.62 2.02 12.41
N ILE A 27 9.29 2.03 12.31
CA ILE A 27 8.51 0.82 12.05
C ILE A 27 8.81 0.28 10.64
N TRP A 28 8.92 1.16 9.65
CA TRP A 28 9.31 0.75 8.31
C TRP A 28 10.70 0.11 8.26
N GLU A 29 11.70 0.70 8.92
CA GLU A 29 13.05 0.15 9.01
C GLU A 29 13.03 -1.26 9.63
N GLU A 30 12.21 -1.47 10.65
CA GLU A 30 12.04 -2.79 11.26
C GLU A 30 11.37 -3.78 10.30
N ILE A 31 10.31 -3.38 9.59
CA ILE A 31 9.63 -4.22 8.60
C ILE A 31 10.59 -4.58 7.46
N ALA A 32 11.33 -3.61 6.94
CA ALA A 32 12.34 -3.83 5.91
C ALA A 32 13.43 -4.80 6.37
N PHE A 33 13.87 -4.66 7.63
CA PHE A 33 14.84 -5.58 8.24
C PHE A 33 14.27 -7.01 8.38
N ILE A 34 13.03 -7.16 8.84
CA ILE A 34 12.36 -8.46 8.95
C ILE A 34 12.28 -9.11 7.57
N ILE A 35 11.82 -8.40 6.55
CA ILE A 35 11.70 -8.92 5.18
C ILE A 35 13.07 -9.34 4.65
N ASP A 36 14.12 -8.52 4.81
CA ASP A 36 15.46 -8.83 4.34
C ASP A 36 16.06 -10.07 5.05
N LYS A 37 15.87 -10.17 6.37
CA LYS A 37 16.26 -11.34 7.18
C LYS A 37 15.62 -12.62 6.61
N TYR A 38 14.30 -12.64 6.46
CA TYR A 38 13.58 -13.83 6.00
C TYR A 38 13.79 -14.15 4.52
N ARG A 39 14.18 -13.17 3.72
CA ARG A 39 14.63 -13.38 2.35
C ARG A 39 15.94 -14.15 2.29
N LYS A 40 16.89 -13.87 3.21
CA LYS A 40 18.22 -14.49 3.27
C LYS A 40 18.21 -15.84 3.95
N ASP A 41 17.56 -15.93 5.11
CA ASP A 41 17.66 -17.10 6.00
C ASP A 41 16.79 -18.28 5.55
N GLY A 42 15.82 -18.04 4.67
CA GLY A 42 14.93 -19.10 4.19
C GLY A 42 14.04 -19.74 5.27
N ALA A 43 13.87 -19.06 6.42
CA ALA A 43 13.11 -19.54 7.57
C ALA A 43 11.63 -19.81 7.25
N PRO A 44 10.91 -20.57 8.11
CA PRO A 44 9.51 -20.94 7.88
C PRO A 44 8.59 -19.70 7.77
N GLU A 45 7.59 -19.77 6.88
CA GLU A 45 6.58 -18.70 6.68
C GLU A 45 5.86 -18.32 7.99
N ARG A 46 5.64 -19.28 8.87
CA ARG A 46 5.00 -19.05 10.17
C ARG A 46 5.79 -18.13 11.08
N GLU A 47 7.10 -18.21 11.08
CA GLU A 47 7.95 -17.29 11.87
C GLU A 47 7.91 -15.89 11.31
N PHE A 48 7.97 -15.74 9.96
CA PHE A 48 7.79 -14.46 9.29
C PHE A 48 6.44 -13.82 9.64
N GLN A 49 5.38 -14.62 9.63
CA GLN A 49 4.04 -14.16 9.99
C GLN A 49 4.00 -13.59 11.42
N ILE A 50 4.60 -14.29 12.40
CA ILE A 50 4.63 -13.83 13.80
C ILE A 50 5.38 -12.49 13.94
N GLU A 51 6.51 -12.35 13.26
CA GLU A 51 7.28 -11.09 13.28
C GLU A 51 6.48 -9.93 12.66
N MET A 52 5.78 -10.20 11.55
CA MET A 52 4.91 -9.20 10.93
C MET A 52 3.70 -8.85 11.80
N GLU A 53 3.08 -9.82 12.46
CA GLU A 53 2.01 -9.57 13.45
C GLU A 53 2.49 -8.61 14.55
N ASN A 54 3.69 -8.80 15.06
CA ASN A 54 4.30 -7.93 16.07
C ASN A 54 4.58 -6.51 15.52
N ALA A 55 5.03 -6.42 14.27
CA ALA A 55 5.25 -5.12 13.60
C ALA A 55 3.94 -4.34 13.44
N PHE A 56 2.84 -5.01 13.08
CA PHE A 56 1.52 -4.37 13.01
C PHE A 56 1.00 -3.90 14.38
N GLU A 57 1.32 -4.60 15.48
CA GLU A 57 0.97 -4.10 16.82
C GLU A 57 1.71 -2.80 17.15
N LYS A 58 2.93 -2.58 16.64
CA LYS A 58 3.68 -1.33 16.82
C LYS A 58 3.06 -0.13 16.08
N LEU A 59 2.20 -0.40 15.08
CA LEU A 59 1.36 0.63 14.45
C LEU A 59 0.21 1.10 15.38
N GLY A 60 0.11 0.55 16.59
CA GLY A 60 -0.92 0.86 17.58
C GLY A 60 -2.13 -0.05 17.56
N TRP A 61 -2.23 -0.98 16.61
CA TRP A 61 -3.33 -1.95 16.53
C TRP A 61 -3.13 -3.09 17.53
N SER A 62 -4.11 -3.37 18.39
CA SER A 62 -3.96 -4.32 19.50
C SER A 62 -4.65 -5.66 19.23
N ARG A 63 -3.90 -6.76 19.30
CA ARG A 63 -4.49 -8.11 19.30
C ARG A 63 -5.44 -8.32 20.49
N ARG A 64 -5.09 -7.79 21.66
CA ARG A 64 -5.92 -7.93 22.88
C ARG A 64 -7.30 -7.27 22.73
N LEU A 65 -7.38 -6.20 21.93
CA LEU A 65 -8.62 -5.49 21.65
C LEU A 65 -9.34 -6.04 20.41
N GLY A 66 -8.80 -7.09 19.78
CA GLY A 66 -9.38 -7.66 18.56
C GLY A 66 -9.20 -6.77 17.34
N GLU A 67 -8.20 -5.86 17.34
CA GLU A 67 -7.92 -4.96 16.22
C GLU A 67 -6.95 -5.57 15.20
N VAL A 68 -6.10 -6.51 15.63
CA VAL A 68 -5.31 -7.38 14.76
C VAL A 68 -5.84 -8.80 14.92
N ILE A 69 -6.45 -9.33 13.88
CA ILE A 69 -7.02 -10.68 13.87
C ILE A 69 -6.18 -11.52 12.91
N ALA A 70 -5.46 -12.49 13.47
CA ALA A 70 -4.66 -13.44 12.69
C ALA A 70 -5.48 -14.69 12.34
N GLN A 71 -5.27 -15.25 11.14
CA GLN A 71 -5.85 -16.52 10.69
C GLN A 71 -7.37 -16.60 10.85
N TYR A 72 -8.07 -15.51 10.56
CA TYR A 72 -9.53 -15.44 10.67
C TYR A 72 -10.19 -16.36 9.64
N THR A 73 -11.05 -17.26 10.11
CA THR A 73 -11.73 -18.20 9.23
C THR A 73 -12.99 -17.58 8.64
N ILE A 74 -13.01 -17.39 7.32
CA ILE A 74 -14.15 -16.90 6.56
C ILE A 74 -14.82 -18.10 5.88
N PRO A 75 -16.05 -18.46 6.23
CA PRO A 75 -16.77 -19.52 5.54
C PRO A 75 -17.12 -19.11 4.10
N VAL A 76 -16.88 -19.99 3.15
CA VAL A 76 -17.24 -19.82 1.74
C VAL A 76 -18.12 -20.98 1.31
N GLY A 77 -19.43 -20.73 1.26
CA GLY A 77 -20.43 -21.78 1.04
C GLY A 77 -20.49 -22.78 2.21
N SER A 78 -20.91 -24.01 1.92
CA SER A 78 -21.16 -25.04 2.96
C SER A 78 -19.93 -25.91 3.30
N ALA A 79 -18.89 -25.94 2.47
CA ALA A 79 -17.81 -26.91 2.58
C ALA A 79 -16.39 -26.31 2.60
N HIS A 80 -16.24 -25.05 2.33
CA HIS A 80 -14.94 -24.40 2.22
C HIS A 80 -14.82 -23.20 3.15
N SER A 81 -13.60 -22.93 3.57
CA SER A 81 -13.24 -21.71 4.30
C SER A 81 -11.91 -21.19 3.79
N VAL A 82 -11.74 -19.88 3.86
CA VAL A 82 -10.48 -19.21 3.55
C VAL A 82 -9.99 -18.47 4.78
N ARG A 83 -8.68 -18.23 4.84
CA ARG A 83 -8.04 -17.61 6.02
C ARG A 83 -7.01 -16.61 5.57
N PRO A 84 -7.33 -15.30 5.59
CA PRO A 84 -6.32 -14.27 5.46
C PRO A 84 -5.35 -14.33 6.63
N ASP A 85 -4.10 -13.95 6.38
CA ASP A 85 -3.09 -13.97 7.44
C ASP A 85 -3.39 -12.94 8.52
N LEU A 86 -3.72 -11.68 8.14
CA LEU A 86 -4.15 -10.65 9.09
C LEU A 86 -5.35 -9.88 8.56
N ILE A 87 -6.25 -9.55 9.47
CA ILE A 87 -7.30 -8.55 9.25
C ILE A 87 -7.11 -7.45 10.29
N ILE A 88 -7.07 -6.20 9.84
CA ILE A 88 -7.05 -5.05 10.73
C ILE A 88 -8.46 -4.49 10.85
N THR A 89 -8.90 -4.30 12.10
CA THR A 89 -10.24 -3.79 12.41
C THR A 89 -10.17 -2.52 13.22
N LYS A 90 -11.13 -1.64 13.02
CA LYS A 90 -11.35 -0.45 13.86
C LYS A 90 -12.78 -0.51 14.38
N GLU A 91 -12.94 -0.48 15.70
CA GLU A 91 -14.26 -0.58 16.35
C GLU A 91 -15.06 -1.82 15.89
N GLY A 92 -14.35 -2.96 15.72
CA GLY A 92 -14.95 -4.21 15.27
C GLY A 92 -15.25 -4.30 13.77
N THR A 93 -14.98 -3.24 13.00
CA THR A 93 -15.19 -3.22 11.55
C THR A 93 -13.86 -3.45 10.82
N PRO A 94 -13.75 -4.43 9.93
CA PRO A 94 -12.58 -4.62 9.08
C PRO A 94 -12.29 -3.37 8.23
N ILE A 95 -11.02 -2.96 8.17
CA ILE A 95 -10.60 -1.77 7.42
C ILE A 95 -9.62 -2.08 6.30
N PHE A 96 -8.73 -3.05 6.50
CA PHE A 96 -7.90 -3.63 5.46
C PHE A 96 -7.45 -5.05 5.83
N VAL A 97 -7.02 -5.80 4.83
CA VAL A 97 -6.53 -7.18 4.96
C VAL A 97 -5.07 -7.25 4.51
N VAL A 98 -4.31 -8.11 5.15
CA VAL A 98 -2.91 -8.36 4.81
C VAL A 98 -2.72 -9.84 4.51
N GLU A 99 -2.09 -10.12 3.39
CA GLU A 99 -1.60 -11.44 3.01
C GLU A 99 -0.07 -11.44 3.10
N LEU A 100 0.47 -12.44 3.75
CA LEU A 100 1.90 -12.59 3.99
C LEU A 100 2.43 -13.77 3.18
N LYS A 101 3.52 -13.57 2.47
CA LYS A 101 4.21 -14.64 1.74
C LYS A 101 5.67 -14.62 2.08
N LYS A 102 6.25 -15.81 2.14
CA LYS A 102 7.68 -15.96 2.44
C LYS A 102 8.51 -15.09 1.50
N PRO A 103 9.35 -14.18 2.01
CA PRO A 103 10.12 -13.25 1.18
C PRO A 103 11.04 -13.94 0.16
N SER A 104 11.57 -15.12 0.48
CA SER A 104 12.42 -15.88 -0.45
C SER A 104 11.68 -16.43 -1.68
N SER A 105 10.35 -16.47 -1.67
CA SER A 105 9.52 -16.95 -2.79
C SER A 105 9.04 -15.81 -3.69
N GLY A 106 9.12 -14.57 -3.22
CA GLY A 106 8.58 -13.39 -3.90
C GLY A 106 7.05 -13.38 -4.00
N ALA A 107 6.52 -12.24 -4.43
CA ALA A 107 5.10 -12.09 -4.73
C ALA A 107 4.77 -12.70 -6.11
N THR A 108 3.69 -13.48 -6.19
CA THR A 108 3.21 -14.06 -7.44
C THR A 108 1.79 -13.57 -7.77
N PRO A 109 1.36 -13.61 -9.04
CA PRO A 109 -0.03 -13.28 -9.41
C PRO A 109 -1.05 -14.07 -8.60
N ARG A 110 -0.78 -15.36 -8.31
CA ARG A 110 -1.66 -16.20 -7.50
C ARG A 110 -1.83 -15.68 -6.08
N ASN A 111 -0.80 -15.08 -5.49
CA ASN A 111 -0.88 -14.48 -4.16
C ASN A 111 -1.77 -13.23 -4.17
N ALA A 112 -1.68 -12.42 -5.23
CA ALA A 112 -2.57 -11.29 -5.44
C ALA A 112 -4.03 -11.74 -5.61
N ASP A 113 -4.31 -12.79 -6.41
CA ASP A 113 -5.66 -13.34 -6.57
C ASP A 113 -6.25 -13.86 -5.24
N GLN A 114 -5.40 -14.42 -4.38
CA GLN A 114 -5.79 -14.84 -3.03
C GLN A 114 -6.19 -13.63 -2.18
N LEU A 115 -5.38 -12.57 -2.16
CA LEU A 115 -5.69 -11.32 -1.48
C LEU A 115 -6.99 -10.71 -2.01
N PHE A 116 -7.19 -10.67 -3.32
CA PHE A 116 -8.41 -10.13 -3.95
C PHE A 116 -9.66 -10.87 -3.51
N SER A 117 -9.56 -12.19 -3.36
CA SER A 117 -10.66 -13.00 -2.84
C SER A 117 -11.04 -12.61 -1.42
N TYR A 118 -10.05 -12.34 -0.56
CA TYR A 118 -10.30 -11.87 0.80
C TYR A 118 -10.90 -10.47 0.82
N MET A 119 -10.38 -9.53 0.02
CA MET A 119 -10.91 -8.18 -0.09
C MET A 119 -12.40 -8.21 -0.46
N ARG A 120 -12.78 -9.01 -1.44
CA ARG A 120 -14.18 -9.15 -1.88
C ARG A 120 -15.08 -9.79 -0.82
N LEU A 121 -14.63 -10.86 -0.17
CA LEU A 121 -15.39 -11.56 0.88
C LEU A 121 -15.62 -10.66 2.09
N LEU A 122 -14.65 -9.84 2.46
CA LEU A 122 -14.71 -8.91 3.58
C LEU A 122 -15.28 -7.54 3.18
N LYS A 123 -15.57 -7.30 1.90
CA LYS A 123 -16.02 -6.01 1.32
C LYS A 123 -15.03 -4.87 1.64
N LEU A 124 -13.75 -5.16 1.48
CA LEU A 124 -12.65 -4.23 1.71
C LEU A 124 -12.14 -3.68 0.38
N ASN A 125 -11.87 -2.38 0.38
CA ASN A 125 -11.26 -1.70 -0.77
C ASN A 125 -9.73 -1.74 -0.73
N VAL A 126 -9.13 -2.02 0.42
CA VAL A 126 -7.68 -1.96 0.62
C VAL A 126 -7.15 -3.31 1.06
N GLY A 127 -6.09 -3.76 0.42
CA GLY A 127 -5.35 -4.96 0.77
C GLY A 127 -3.84 -4.77 0.62
N LEU A 128 -3.09 -5.41 1.50
CA LEU A 128 -1.63 -5.46 1.45
C LEU A 128 -1.16 -6.88 1.16
N LEU A 129 -0.25 -7.03 0.22
CA LEU A 129 0.52 -8.26 0.01
C LEU A 129 1.97 -7.98 0.38
N ILE A 130 2.47 -8.67 1.40
CA ILE A 130 3.84 -8.48 1.91
C ILE A 130 4.63 -9.75 1.65
N SER A 131 5.72 -9.62 0.91
CA SER A 131 6.67 -10.68 0.59
C SER A 131 8.09 -10.13 0.61
N ASP A 132 8.83 -10.21 -0.48
CA ASP A 132 10.09 -9.49 -0.71
C ASP A 132 9.91 -7.99 -0.94
N VAL A 133 8.68 -7.59 -1.22
CA VAL A 133 8.20 -6.22 -1.36
C VAL A 133 6.89 -6.04 -0.60
N VAL A 134 6.52 -4.80 -0.31
CA VAL A 134 5.20 -4.44 0.21
C VAL A 134 4.35 -3.89 -0.94
N GLN A 135 3.25 -4.55 -1.25
CA GLN A 135 2.35 -4.16 -2.32
C GLN A 135 1.01 -3.70 -1.75
N LEU A 136 0.60 -2.50 -2.12
CA LEU A 136 -0.70 -1.93 -1.79
C LEU A 136 -1.65 -2.13 -2.97
N TYR A 137 -2.80 -2.75 -2.72
CA TYR A 137 -3.87 -2.97 -3.70
C TYR A 137 -5.13 -2.21 -3.31
N TYR A 138 -5.84 -1.73 -4.33
CA TYR A 138 -7.10 -1.04 -4.16
C TYR A 138 -8.18 -1.63 -5.08
N ASP A 139 -9.31 -2.01 -4.49
CA ASP A 139 -10.52 -2.44 -5.20
C ASP A 139 -11.48 -1.24 -5.30
N ASP A 140 -11.60 -0.70 -6.51
CA ASP A 140 -12.47 0.42 -6.76
C ASP A 140 -13.93 -0.07 -6.86
N PRO A 141 -14.80 0.32 -5.92
CA PRO A 141 -16.20 -0.14 -5.91
C PRO A 141 -16.99 0.34 -7.14
N SER A 142 -16.51 1.34 -7.87
CA SER A 142 -17.12 1.83 -9.10
C SER A 142 -16.69 1.04 -10.35
N ASN A 143 -15.68 0.17 -10.22
CA ASN A 143 -15.10 -0.59 -11.31
C ASN A 143 -15.23 -2.09 -11.07
N ALA A 144 -15.89 -2.81 -11.97
CA ALA A 144 -16.09 -4.26 -11.88
C ALA A 144 -14.82 -5.11 -12.17
N GLY A 145 -13.67 -4.48 -12.35
CA GLY A 145 -12.40 -5.14 -12.63
C GLY A 145 -11.76 -5.83 -11.41
N ASN A 146 -10.55 -6.29 -11.57
CA ASN A 146 -9.73 -6.75 -10.45
C ASN A 146 -9.13 -5.55 -9.69
N PRO A 147 -8.83 -5.72 -8.38
CA PRO A 147 -8.09 -4.73 -7.63
C PRO A 147 -6.82 -4.29 -8.35
N ARG A 148 -6.53 -3.00 -8.31
CA ARG A 148 -5.37 -2.40 -8.96
C ARG A 148 -4.19 -2.36 -8.00
N LEU A 149 -2.99 -2.66 -8.49
CA LEU A 149 -1.76 -2.37 -7.78
C LEU A 149 -1.57 -0.84 -7.72
N VAL A 150 -1.64 -0.29 -6.53
CA VAL A 150 -1.40 1.12 -6.26
C VAL A 150 0.10 1.39 -6.19
N GLU A 151 0.82 0.53 -5.44
CA GLU A 151 2.24 0.71 -5.22
C GLU A 151 2.93 -0.61 -4.90
N SER A 152 4.19 -0.72 -5.29
CA SER A 152 5.08 -1.83 -4.95
C SER A 152 6.36 -1.26 -4.35
N ILE A 153 6.46 -1.34 -3.02
CA ILE A 153 7.49 -0.69 -2.23
C ILE A 153 8.60 -1.71 -1.94
N PRO A 154 9.83 -1.48 -2.39
CA PRO A 154 10.94 -2.36 -2.07
C PRO A 154 11.27 -2.29 -0.59
N ALA A 155 11.48 -3.46 0.05
CA ALA A 155 11.79 -3.54 1.48
C ALA A 155 13.24 -3.10 1.76
N ARG A 156 13.47 -1.78 1.72
CA ARG A 156 14.75 -1.13 2.01
C ARG A 156 14.56 0.03 2.97
N SER A 157 15.49 0.22 3.88
CA SER A 157 15.44 1.28 4.88
C SER A 157 15.53 2.70 4.29
N ASP A 158 16.15 2.84 3.11
CA ASP A 158 16.31 4.11 2.38
C ASP A 158 15.11 4.46 1.49
N CYS A 159 14.07 3.63 1.46
CA CYS A 159 12.84 3.88 0.71
C CYS A 159 11.98 4.92 1.44
N GLU A 160 11.54 5.96 0.76
CA GLU A 160 10.71 7.02 1.33
C GLU A 160 9.21 6.68 1.31
N GLU A 161 8.77 5.87 0.36
CA GLU A 161 7.36 5.47 0.20
C GLU A 161 6.89 4.57 1.35
N GLY A 162 7.80 3.75 1.89
CA GLY A 162 7.49 2.86 3.00
C GLY A 162 7.03 3.60 4.25
N PRO A 163 7.81 4.54 4.80
CA PRO A 163 7.37 5.35 5.93
C PRO A 163 6.07 6.10 5.68
N LEU A 164 5.85 6.63 4.46
CA LEU A 164 4.62 7.35 4.11
C LEU A 164 3.40 6.42 4.17
N LEU A 165 3.48 5.22 3.58
CA LEU A 165 2.40 4.25 3.64
C LEU A 165 2.12 3.84 5.09
N PHE A 166 3.15 3.51 5.87
CA PHE A 166 2.97 3.02 7.23
C PHE A 166 2.49 4.11 8.20
N ASP A 167 2.80 5.38 7.95
CA ASP A 167 2.20 6.51 8.68
C ASP A 167 0.68 6.58 8.48
N LEU A 168 0.21 6.40 7.25
CA LEU A 168 -1.22 6.33 6.91
C LEU A 168 -1.92 5.12 7.54
N LEU A 169 -1.18 4.05 7.86
CA LEU A 169 -1.71 2.83 8.48
C LEU A 169 -1.62 2.84 10.00
N MET A 170 -0.99 3.83 10.63
CA MET A 170 -0.94 3.95 12.09
C MET A 170 -2.32 4.18 12.67
N LYS A 171 -2.66 3.48 13.76
CA LYS A 171 -3.96 3.60 14.44
C LYS A 171 -4.25 5.02 14.89
N ASP A 172 -3.25 5.64 15.53
CA ASP A 172 -3.33 7.03 15.95
C ASP A 172 -3.24 7.92 14.71
N GLY A 173 -4.34 8.54 14.35
CA GLY A 173 -4.45 9.34 13.13
C GLY A 173 -5.00 8.59 11.92
N PHE A 174 -5.29 7.29 12.03
CA PHE A 174 -5.89 6.55 10.91
C PHE A 174 -7.19 7.18 10.45
N ALA A 175 -7.17 7.71 9.23
CA ALA A 175 -8.35 8.19 8.52
C ALA A 175 -8.46 7.52 7.16
N LYS A 176 -9.58 6.83 6.92
CA LYS A 176 -9.85 6.19 5.63
C LYS A 176 -9.81 7.19 4.46
N SER A 177 -10.21 8.44 4.70
CA SER A 177 -10.14 9.52 3.71
C SER A 177 -8.69 9.85 3.30
N SER A 178 -7.75 9.89 4.24
CA SER A 178 -6.33 10.17 3.95
C SER A 178 -5.69 9.05 3.16
N LEU A 179 -5.96 7.79 3.53
CA LEU A 179 -5.51 6.63 2.77
C LEU A 179 -6.10 6.61 1.36
N ASN A 180 -7.40 6.91 1.21
CA ASN A 180 -8.04 6.99 -0.11
C ASN A 180 -7.48 8.15 -0.96
N ALA A 181 -7.16 9.30 -0.37
CA ALA A 181 -6.54 10.41 -1.07
C ALA A 181 -5.14 10.03 -1.60
N TYR A 182 -4.33 9.41 -0.77
CA TYR A 182 -3.03 8.87 -1.18
C TYR A 182 -3.16 7.88 -2.35
N ILE A 183 -4.08 6.92 -2.26
CA ILE A 183 -4.34 5.94 -3.31
C ILE A 183 -4.76 6.63 -4.61
N ALA A 184 -5.69 7.58 -4.56
CA ALA A 184 -6.17 8.29 -5.73
C ALA A 184 -5.06 9.11 -6.40
N GLU A 185 -4.23 9.79 -5.63
CA GLU A 185 -3.09 10.55 -6.13
C GLU A 185 -2.06 9.63 -6.81
N THR A 186 -1.66 8.55 -6.15
CA THR A 186 -0.70 7.58 -6.69
C THR A 186 -1.19 6.96 -8.01
N LEU A 187 -2.46 6.55 -8.07
CA LEU A 187 -3.06 6.00 -9.28
C LEU A 187 -3.15 7.03 -10.41
N SER A 188 -3.42 8.31 -10.08
CA SER A 188 -3.43 9.41 -11.06
C SER A 188 -2.04 9.65 -11.64
N GLN A 189 -1.02 9.67 -10.80
CA GLN A 189 0.38 9.81 -11.23
C GLN A 189 0.81 8.67 -12.14
N GLN A 190 0.49 7.41 -11.81
CA GLN A 190 0.76 6.25 -12.65
C GLN A 190 0.09 6.36 -14.02
N THR A 191 -1.18 6.80 -14.06
CA THR A 191 -1.92 7.00 -15.31
C THR A 191 -1.24 8.06 -16.18
N THR A 192 -0.85 9.18 -15.59
CA THR A 192 -0.15 10.27 -16.28
C THR A 192 1.20 9.79 -16.84
N LEU A 193 2.01 9.09 -16.04
CA LEU A 193 3.28 8.53 -16.49
C LEU A 193 3.12 7.56 -17.65
N THR A 194 2.12 6.68 -17.58
CA THR A 194 1.81 5.74 -18.66
C THR A 194 1.42 6.46 -19.95
N GLN A 195 0.59 7.52 -19.86
CA GLN A 195 0.21 8.34 -21.00
C GLN A 195 1.41 9.07 -21.61
N VAL A 196 2.26 9.65 -20.76
CA VAL A 196 3.49 10.33 -21.23
C VAL A 196 4.43 9.34 -21.94
N GLN A 197 4.64 8.15 -21.37
CA GLN A 197 5.45 7.11 -22.00
C GLN A 197 4.87 6.64 -23.33
N TYR A 198 3.56 6.46 -23.40
CA TYR A 198 2.85 6.10 -24.64
C TYR A 198 3.00 7.19 -25.71
N LEU A 199 2.78 8.46 -25.37
CA LEU A 199 2.96 9.58 -26.29
C LEU A 199 4.40 9.69 -26.76
N ARG A 200 5.37 9.54 -25.84
CA ARG A 200 6.79 9.54 -26.16
C ARG A 200 7.14 8.42 -27.15
N SER A 201 6.67 7.21 -26.90
CA SER A 201 6.94 6.07 -27.80
C SER A 201 6.34 6.28 -29.19
N ARG A 202 5.15 6.88 -29.26
CA ARG A 202 4.53 7.23 -30.55
C ARG A 202 5.29 8.32 -31.32
N LEU A 203 5.71 9.37 -30.63
CA LEU A 203 6.48 10.45 -31.25
C LEU A 203 7.85 9.99 -31.76
N LEU A 204 8.47 9.04 -31.09
CA LEU A 204 9.76 8.46 -31.46
C LEU A 204 9.64 7.32 -32.50
N SER A 205 8.43 6.93 -32.89
CA SER A 205 8.20 5.96 -33.96
C SER A 205 8.39 6.59 -35.35
N GLU A 206 8.60 5.78 -36.40
CA GLU A 206 8.68 6.26 -37.77
C GLU A 206 7.44 7.07 -38.17
N GLN A 207 6.24 6.66 -37.75
CA GLN A 207 5.00 7.39 -37.98
C GLN A 207 5.00 8.76 -37.27
N GLY A 208 5.52 8.83 -36.03
CA GLY A 208 5.64 10.09 -35.31
C GLY A 208 6.63 11.04 -35.97
N ALA A 209 7.75 10.54 -36.45
CA ALA A 209 8.73 11.34 -37.19
C ALA A 209 8.14 11.93 -38.48
N THR A 210 7.32 11.15 -39.20
CA THR A 210 6.60 11.64 -40.39
C THR A 210 5.63 12.77 -40.05
N LEU A 211 4.80 12.59 -39.01
CA LEU A 211 3.85 13.62 -38.57
C LEU A 211 4.54 14.92 -38.13
N VAL A 212 5.67 14.83 -37.43
CA VAL A 212 6.44 16.00 -37.03
C VAL A 212 7.02 16.71 -38.23
N ASN A 213 7.57 15.96 -39.20
CA ASN A 213 8.12 16.55 -40.44
C ASN A 213 7.02 17.22 -41.29
N GLU A 214 5.85 16.61 -41.42
CA GLU A 214 4.71 17.23 -42.10
C GLU A 214 4.28 18.54 -41.43
N ALA A 215 4.10 18.53 -40.11
CA ALA A 215 3.75 19.72 -39.33
C ALA A 215 4.77 20.84 -39.44
N LEU A 216 6.06 20.52 -39.43
CA LEU A 216 7.14 21.49 -39.64
C LEU A 216 7.13 22.04 -41.06
N THR A 217 6.90 21.18 -42.06
CA THR A 217 6.82 21.60 -43.44
C THR A 217 5.66 22.58 -43.68
N ASP A 218 4.49 22.28 -43.13
CA ASP A 218 3.31 23.16 -43.21
C ASP A 218 3.55 24.51 -42.51
N PHE A 219 4.23 24.48 -41.36
CA PHE A 219 4.57 25.70 -40.61
C PHE A 219 5.54 26.61 -41.39
N PHE A 220 6.53 26.07 -42.08
CA PHE A 220 7.48 26.86 -42.86
C PHE A 220 6.98 27.29 -44.24
N HIS A 221 5.86 26.72 -44.72
CA HIS A 221 5.28 27.09 -46.01
C HIS A 221 4.00 27.96 -45.89
N SER A 222 3.58 28.26 -44.62
CA SER A 222 2.51 29.21 -44.32
C SER A 222 3.06 30.59 -44.01
#